data_e27fe91b6f61a77a1b2e1190584e2a0c
#
_entry.id   e27fe91b6f61a77a1b2e1190584e2a0c
#
_cell.length_a   1.000
_cell.length_b   1.000
_cell.length_c   1.000
_cell.angle_alpha   90.00
_cell.angle_beta   90.00
_cell.angle_gamma   90.00
#
_symmetry.space_group_name_H-M   'P 1'
#
loop_
_entity.id
_entity.type
_entity.pdbx_description
1 polymer ?
#
loop_
_entity_poly.entity_id
_entity_poly.type
_entity_poly.pdbx_seq_one_letter_code
_entity_poly.pdbx_strand_id
1 'polypeptide(L)'
;MRFATGFFAALLLAGCKPAPPTLDPNAELICRQFFEDVKNGVDLAAEPQVAHELKNPTSEAQIAAYRAMIPEEPARSITLQSWDATTNSTGTTTRLIEAYGYSGHSLVVRCALFKSPGGRAPVIVGFMPIDEADS
;
A
#
# COMPACT_ATOMS: atom_id res chain seq x y z
N MET A 1 66.64 22.42 4.79
CA MET A 1 65.57 21.51 5.27
C MET A 1 64.25 22.09 4.83
N ARG A 2 63.66 21.54 3.83
CA ARG A 2 62.30 21.92 3.39
C ARG A 2 61.37 20.77 3.66
N PHE A 3 60.45 20.94 4.60
CA PHE A 3 59.40 20.02 4.86
C PHE A 3 58.30 20.22 3.81
N ALA A 4 58.14 19.27 2.94
CA ALA A 4 56.99 19.23 2.04
C ALA A 4 55.77 18.75 2.83
N THR A 5 54.88 19.66 3.13
CA THR A 5 53.59 19.32 3.74
C THR A 5 52.68 18.74 2.63
N GLY A 6 52.60 17.46 2.59
CA GLY A 6 51.63 16.78 1.69
C GLY A 6 50.22 17.03 2.19
N PHE A 7 49.48 17.83 1.46
CA PHE A 7 48.01 17.92 1.63
C PHE A 7 47.39 16.64 1.09
N PHE A 8 47.00 15.75 2.01
CA PHE A 8 46.10 14.66 1.67
C PHE A 8 44.73 15.28 1.56
N ALA A 9 44.28 15.56 0.35
CA ALA A 9 42.88 15.81 0.08
C ALA A 9 42.12 14.49 0.24
N ALA A 10 41.53 14.30 1.40
CA ALA A 10 40.56 13.25 1.58
C ALA A 10 39.34 13.56 0.70
N LEU A 11 39.24 12.94 -0.47
CA LEU A 11 38.03 12.90 -1.23
C LEU A 11 37.02 12.12 -0.38
N LEU A 12 36.21 12.84 0.39
CA LEU A 12 34.96 12.34 0.91
C LEU A 12 34.07 12.10 -0.30
N LEU A 13 34.11 10.88 -0.81
CA LEU A 13 33.05 10.34 -1.62
C LEU A 13 31.83 10.29 -0.72
N ALA A 14 31.10 11.41 -0.63
CA ALA A 14 29.74 11.41 -0.14
C ALA A 14 28.96 10.54 -1.11
N GLY A 15 28.91 9.22 -0.83
CA GLY A 15 28.05 8.31 -1.54
C GLY A 15 26.65 8.89 -1.45
N CYS A 16 26.06 9.29 -2.59
CA CYS A 16 24.65 9.59 -2.67
C CYS A 16 23.94 8.30 -2.30
N LYS A 17 23.61 8.12 -1.01
CA LYS A 17 22.62 7.14 -0.64
C LYS A 17 21.34 7.60 -1.30
N PRO A 18 20.71 6.76 -2.18
CA PRO A 18 19.40 7.11 -2.69
C PRO A 18 18.52 7.40 -1.49
N ALA A 19 17.75 8.47 -1.55
CA ALA A 19 16.78 8.80 -0.52
C ALA A 19 15.92 7.54 -0.27
N PRO A 20 15.64 7.16 0.99
CA PRO A 20 14.78 6.02 1.25
C PRO A 20 13.46 6.25 0.52
N PRO A 21 12.88 5.20 -0.11
CA PRO A 21 11.61 5.33 -0.78
C PRO A 21 10.58 5.86 0.21
N THR A 22 9.82 6.88 -0.18
CA THR A 22 8.72 7.41 0.60
C THR A 22 7.42 6.83 0.08
N LEU A 23 6.53 6.46 1.00
CA LEU A 23 5.20 6.03 0.61
C LEU A 23 4.43 7.21 0.00
N ASP A 24 3.83 6.99 -1.17
CA ASP A 24 2.92 7.95 -1.77
C ASP A 24 1.68 8.09 -0.87
N PRO A 25 1.36 9.30 -0.36
CA PRO A 25 0.16 9.52 0.45
C PRO A 25 -1.13 9.09 -0.25
N ASN A 26 -1.17 9.18 -1.57
CA ASN A 26 -2.33 8.74 -2.36
C ASN A 26 -2.56 7.23 -2.27
N ALA A 27 -1.51 6.43 -2.09
CA ALA A 27 -1.64 4.99 -1.93
C ALA A 27 -2.45 4.63 -0.69
N GLU A 28 -2.17 5.25 0.45
CA GLU A 28 -2.96 5.06 1.67
C GLU A 28 -4.40 5.51 1.48
N LEU A 29 -4.63 6.67 0.89
CA LEU A 29 -5.97 7.19 0.66
C LEU A 29 -6.80 6.27 -0.22
N ILE A 30 -6.23 5.76 -1.30
CA ILE A 30 -6.92 4.84 -2.21
C ILE A 30 -7.28 3.54 -1.49
N CYS A 31 -6.36 2.97 -0.73
CA CYS A 31 -6.61 1.74 0.03
C CYS A 31 -7.69 1.95 1.11
N ARG A 32 -7.67 3.04 1.83
CA ARG A 32 -8.67 3.36 2.86
C ARG A 32 -10.04 3.64 2.24
N GLN A 33 -10.07 4.36 1.13
CA GLN A 33 -11.32 4.59 0.40
C GLN A 33 -11.91 3.28 -0.11
N PHE A 34 -11.08 2.40 -0.66
CA PHE A 34 -11.54 1.11 -1.13
C PHE A 34 -12.06 0.22 0.01
N PHE A 35 -11.42 0.27 1.18
CA PHE A 35 -11.93 -0.41 2.37
C PHE A 35 -13.35 0.06 2.73
N GLU A 36 -13.60 1.37 2.73
CA GLU A 36 -14.93 1.92 2.96
C GLU A 36 -15.92 1.51 1.86
N ASP A 37 -15.49 1.50 0.62
CA ASP A 37 -16.33 1.06 -0.50
C ASP A 37 -16.72 -0.41 -0.36
N VAL A 38 -15.79 -1.29 0.03
CA VAL A 38 -16.06 -2.70 0.31
C VAL A 38 -17.07 -2.83 1.46
N LYS A 39 -16.86 -2.10 2.54
CA LYS A 39 -17.77 -2.09 3.70
C LYS A 39 -19.18 -1.69 3.30
N ASN A 40 -19.34 -0.73 2.42
CA ASN A 40 -20.62 -0.18 1.97
C ASN A 40 -21.25 -0.97 0.81
N GLY A 41 -20.62 -2.04 0.36
CA GLY A 41 -21.18 -2.90 -0.70
C GLY A 41 -20.92 -2.40 -2.10
N VAL A 42 -19.66 -2.08 -2.41
CA VAL A 42 -19.24 -1.60 -3.72
C VAL A 42 -19.53 -2.60 -4.85
N ASP A 43 -19.86 -2.06 -6.01
CA ASP A 43 -19.84 -2.79 -7.27
C ASP A 43 -18.46 -2.64 -7.92
N LEU A 44 -17.66 -3.72 -7.92
CA LEU A 44 -16.31 -3.69 -8.50
C LEU A 44 -16.30 -3.30 -9.98
N ALA A 45 -17.32 -3.68 -10.74
CA ALA A 45 -17.41 -3.36 -12.15
C ALA A 45 -17.49 -1.84 -12.40
N ALA A 46 -18.05 -1.09 -11.44
CA ALA A 46 -18.21 0.35 -11.51
C ALA A 46 -17.04 1.14 -10.92
N GLU A 47 -16.06 0.46 -10.29
CA GLU A 47 -14.94 1.12 -9.62
C GLU A 47 -13.78 1.41 -10.57
N PRO A 48 -13.50 2.69 -10.90
CA PRO A 48 -12.40 3.02 -11.80
C PRO A 48 -11.02 2.78 -11.19
N GLN A 49 -10.92 2.72 -9.86
CA GLN A 49 -9.67 2.53 -9.14
C GLN A 49 -9.27 1.07 -8.95
N VAL A 50 -10.08 0.13 -9.43
CA VAL A 50 -9.84 -1.32 -9.35
C VAL A 50 -9.31 -1.82 -10.69
N ALA A 51 -8.26 -2.63 -10.65
CA ALA A 51 -7.69 -3.24 -11.84
C ALA A 51 -8.73 -4.08 -12.58
N HIS A 52 -8.69 -4.03 -13.90
CA HIS A 52 -9.63 -4.77 -14.74
C HIS A 52 -9.63 -6.28 -14.44
N GLU A 53 -8.47 -6.83 -14.10
CA GLU A 53 -8.29 -8.26 -13.78
C GLU A 53 -9.07 -8.70 -12.55
N LEU A 54 -9.43 -7.77 -11.65
CA LEU A 54 -10.25 -8.04 -10.48
C LEU A 54 -11.75 -7.93 -10.74
N LYS A 55 -12.15 -7.48 -11.92
CA LYS A 55 -13.56 -7.31 -12.29
C LYS A 55 -14.12 -8.59 -12.89
N ASN A 56 -14.25 -9.61 -12.07
CA ASN A 56 -14.78 -10.93 -12.46
C ASN A 56 -15.62 -11.53 -11.31
N PRO A 57 -16.48 -12.55 -11.61
CA PRO A 57 -17.38 -13.11 -10.58
C PRO A 57 -16.65 -13.71 -9.38
N THR A 58 -15.47 -14.30 -9.57
CA THR A 58 -14.67 -14.87 -8.47
C THR A 58 -14.21 -13.80 -7.50
N SER A 59 -13.68 -12.69 -8.00
CA SER A 59 -13.26 -11.56 -7.20
C SER A 59 -14.45 -10.88 -6.51
N GLU A 60 -15.58 -10.76 -7.18
CA GLU A 60 -16.81 -10.21 -6.59
C GLU A 60 -17.29 -11.04 -5.41
N ALA A 61 -17.30 -12.39 -5.54
CA ALA A 61 -17.65 -13.28 -4.45
C ALA A 61 -16.66 -13.16 -3.29
N GLN A 62 -15.37 -13.03 -3.58
CA GLN A 62 -14.34 -12.85 -2.56
C GLN A 62 -14.50 -11.53 -1.81
N ILE A 63 -14.78 -10.44 -2.50
CA ILE A 63 -15.03 -9.13 -1.89
C ILE A 63 -16.30 -9.16 -1.03
N ALA A 64 -17.34 -9.87 -1.44
CA ALA A 64 -18.53 -10.04 -0.64
C ALA A 64 -18.22 -10.80 0.68
N ALA A 65 -17.36 -11.82 0.61
CA ALA A 65 -16.89 -12.52 1.81
C ALA A 65 -16.06 -11.60 2.72
N TYR A 66 -15.20 -10.77 2.15
CA TYR A 66 -14.43 -9.79 2.91
C TYR A 66 -15.31 -8.75 3.59
N ARG A 67 -16.35 -8.30 2.94
CA ARG A 67 -17.32 -7.38 3.55
C ARG A 67 -17.94 -7.94 4.82
N ALA A 68 -18.22 -9.26 4.84
CA ALA A 68 -18.75 -9.91 6.02
C ALA A 68 -17.80 -9.91 7.21
N MET A 69 -16.49 -9.74 6.99
CA MET A 69 -15.46 -9.64 8.03
C MET A 69 -15.33 -8.22 8.61
N ILE A 70 -15.80 -7.22 7.90
CA ILE A 70 -15.65 -5.81 8.30
C ILE A 70 -16.76 -5.43 9.28
N PRO A 71 -16.40 -4.96 10.51
CA PRO A 71 -17.40 -4.48 11.45
C PRO A 71 -18.22 -3.29 10.89
N GLU A 72 -19.48 -3.20 11.27
CA GLU A 72 -20.33 -2.07 10.88
C GLU A 72 -19.94 -0.77 11.60
N GLU A 73 -19.37 -0.89 12.81
CA GLU A 73 -18.87 0.26 13.54
C GLU A 73 -17.68 0.92 12.83
N PRO A 74 -17.48 2.24 12.99
CA PRO A 74 -16.28 2.88 12.48
C PRO A 74 -15.02 2.36 13.20
N ALA A 75 -13.91 2.25 12.50
CA ALA A 75 -12.64 1.95 13.11
C ALA A 75 -12.24 3.06 14.09
N ARG A 76 -11.76 2.69 15.28
CA ARG A 76 -11.26 3.63 16.29
C ARG A 76 -9.88 4.16 15.95
N SER A 77 -9.10 3.35 15.25
CA SER A 77 -7.75 3.69 14.79
C SER A 77 -7.43 2.98 13.49
N ILE A 78 -6.62 3.63 12.67
CA ILE A 78 -6.04 3.04 11.46
C ILE A 78 -4.55 3.32 11.52
N THR A 79 -3.74 2.27 11.54
CA THR A 79 -2.28 2.39 11.67
C THR A 79 -1.60 1.65 10.53
N LEU A 80 -0.75 2.36 9.79
CA LEU A 80 0.13 1.74 8.81
C LEU A 80 1.20 0.93 9.54
N GLN A 81 1.18 -0.39 9.39
CA GLN A 81 2.16 -1.29 10.02
C GLN A 81 3.41 -1.43 9.18
N SER A 82 3.25 -1.61 7.88
CA SER A 82 4.37 -1.75 6.96
C SER A 82 3.94 -1.47 5.53
N TRP A 83 4.92 -1.20 4.69
CA TRP A 83 4.72 -1.07 3.25
C TRP A 83 6.00 -1.42 2.52
N ASP A 84 5.86 -1.84 1.28
CA ASP A 84 6.96 -2.00 0.34
C ASP A 84 6.55 -1.54 -1.05
N ALA A 85 7.52 -1.23 -1.89
CA ALA A 85 7.31 -0.89 -3.29
C ALA A 85 8.36 -1.56 -4.14
N THR A 86 7.91 -2.17 -5.24
CA THR A 86 8.77 -2.81 -6.24
C THR A 86 8.53 -2.17 -7.58
N THR A 87 9.58 -1.65 -8.19
CA THR A 87 9.55 -1.01 -9.50
C THR A 87 10.27 -1.88 -10.54
N ASN A 88 9.64 -2.06 -11.67
CA ASN A 88 10.21 -2.71 -12.85
C ASN A 88 9.81 -1.96 -14.13
N SER A 89 10.14 -2.51 -15.29
CA SER A 89 9.82 -1.89 -16.58
C SER A 89 8.32 -1.71 -16.85
N THR A 90 7.46 -2.47 -16.16
CA THR A 90 5.99 -2.40 -16.35
C THR A 90 5.33 -1.39 -15.43
N GLY A 91 5.98 -1.02 -14.33
CA GLY A 91 5.45 -0.07 -13.36
C GLY A 91 5.90 -0.33 -11.94
N THR A 92 5.20 0.27 -11.00
CA THR A 92 5.46 0.15 -9.56
C THR A 92 4.29 -0.51 -8.86
N THR A 93 4.57 -1.59 -8.12
CA THR A 93 3.62 -2.22 -7.21
C THR A 93 3.92 -1.78 -5.80
N THR A 94 2.95 -1.18 -5.13
CA THR A 94 3.04 -0.78 -3.73
C THR A 94 2.14 -1.67 -2.90
N ARG A 95 2.66 -2.25 -1.83
CA ARG A 95 1.91 -3.06 -0.87
C ARG A 95 1.86 -2.36 0.46
N LEU A 96 0.68 -2.32 1.04
CA LEU A 96 0.41 -1.70 2.33
C LEU A 96 -0.17 -2.74 3.27
N ILE A 97 0.23 -2.68 4.53
CA ILE A 97 -0.40 -3.43 5.61
C ILE A 97 -0.86 -2.43 6.66
N GLU A 98 -2.16 -2.32 6.84
CA GLU A 98 -2.78 -1.42 7.81
C GLU A 98 -3.56 -2.21 8.86
N ALA A 99 -3.48 -1.76 10.11
CA ALA A 99 -4.28 -2.30 11.21
C ALA A 99 -5.45 -1.36 11.48
N TYR A 100 -6.65 -1.92 11.43
CA TYR A 100 -7.91 -1.25 11.79
C TYR A 100 -8.30 -1.71 13.18
N GLY A 101 -8.26 -0.80 14.14
CA GLY A 101 -8.64 -1.09 15.53
C GLY A 101 -10.11 -0.85 15.77
N TYR A 102 -10.78 -1.84 16.36
CA TYR A 102 -12.18 -1.80 16.78
C TYR A 102 -12.31 -2.09 18.27
N SER A 103 -13.53 -2.05 18.77
CA SER A 103 -13.81 -2.44 20.14
C SER A 103 -13.62 -3.96 20.31
N GLY A 104 -12.53 -4.35 20.99
CA GLY A 104 -12.26 -5.75 21.36
C GLY A 104 -11.52 -6.58 20.30
N HIS A 105 -11.23 -6.06 19.10
CA HIS A 105 -10.43 -6.77 18.09
C HIS A 105 -9.82 -5.82 17.06
N SER A 106 -8.88 -6.33 16.30
CA SER A 106 -8.25 -5.62 15.19
C SER A 106 -8.40 -6.43 13.90
N LEU A 107 -8.50 -5.70 12.80
CA LEU A 107 -8.51 -6.26 11.45
C LEU A 107 -7.25 -5.76 10.74
N VAL A 108 -6.44 -6.68 10.22
CA VAL A 108 -5.29 -6.35 9.39
C VAL A 108 -5.71 -6.37 7.94
N VAL A 109 -5.44 -5.29 7.21
CA VAL A 109 -5.81 -5.16 5.80
C VAL A 109 -4.55 -5.09 4.96
N ARG A 110 -4.42 -6.01 4.02
CA ARG A 110 -3.40 -5.97 2.98
C ARG A 110 -3.99 -5.36 1.72
N CYS A 111 -3.36 -4.35 1.20
CA CYS A 111 -3.77 -3.67 -0.02
C CYS A 111 -2.57 -3.54 -0.95
N ALA A 112 -2.76 -3.89 -2.22
CA ALA A 112 -1.74 -3.74 -3.23
C ALA A 112 -2.24 -2.84 -4.36
N LEU A 113 -1.38 -1.91 -4.77
CA LEU A 113 -1.63 -0.94 -5.82
C LEU A 113 -0.60 -1.09 -6.92
N PHE A 114 -1.03 -0.89 -8.16
CA PHE A 114 -0.15 -0.86 -9.32
C PHE A 114 -0.27 0.47 -10.05
N LYS A 115 0.87 1.09 -10.31
CA LYS A 115 0.98 2.31 -11.11
C LYS A 115 1.85 2.05 -12.32
N SER A 116 1.28 2.25 -13.51
CA SER A 116 2.03 2.14 -14.75
C SER A 116 2.98 3.33 -14.94
N PRO A 117 4.10 3.17 -15.69
CA PRO A 117 4.95 4.30 -16.06
C PRO A 117 4.12 5.28 -16.90
N GLY A 118 4.27 6.58 -16.66
CA GLY A 118 3.57 7.61 -17.45
C GLY A 118 2.43 8.31 -16.74
N GLY A 119 2.31 8.18 -15.42
CA GLY A 119 1.54 9.11 -14.60
C GLY A 119 0.03 8.84 -14.48
N ARG A 120 -0.46 7.66 -14.86
CA ARG A 120 -1.85 7.26 -14.55
C ARG A 120 -2.00 7.04 -13.05
N ALA A 121 -3.19 7.28 -12.53
CA ALA A 121 -3.52 6.97 -11.14
C ALA A 121 -3.28 5.48 -10.85
N PRO A 122 -2.77 5.14 -9.67
CA PRO A 122 -2.62 3.74 -9.28
C PRO A 122 -3.98 3.05 -9.18
N VAL A 123 -3.99 1.76 -9.48
CA VAL A 123 -5.19 0.91 -9.38
C VAL A 123 -4.96 -0.19 -8.35
N ILE A 124 -6.02 -0.61 -7.68
CA ILE A 124 -5.98 -1.72 -6.73
C ILE A 124 -5.86 -3.03 -7.50
N VAL A 125 -4.82 -3.78 -7.19
CA VAL A 125 -4.54 -5.11 -7.75
C VAL A 125 -4.68 -6.23 -6.72
N GLY A 126 -4.81 -5.89 -5.44
CA GLY A 126 -5.01 -6.84 -4.36
C GLY A 126 -5.61 -6.17 -3.13
N PHE A 127 -6.48 -6.89 -2.45
CA PHE A 127 -7.10 -6.45 -1.21
C PHE A 127 -7.49 -7.69 -0.38
N MET A 128 -7.05 -7.73 0.86
CA MET A 128 -7.34 -8.85 1.75
C MET A 128 -7.38 -8.42 3.20
N PRO A 129 -8.55 -8.37 3.84
CA PRO A 129 -8.66 -8.25 5.28
C PRO A 129 -8.36 -9.59 5.95
N ILE A 130 -7.69 -9.55 7.09
CA ILE A 130 -7.36 -10.71 7.91
C ILE A 130 -7.74 -10.39 9.34
N ASP A 131 -8.54 -11.26 9.95
CA ASP A 131 -8.82 -11.16 11.37
C ASP A 131 -7.57 -11.58 12.18
N GLU A 132 -7.09 -10.74 13.09
CA GLU A 132 -5.92 -11.07 13.93
C GLU A 132 -6.15 -12.28 14.83
N ALA A 133 -7.39 -12.64 15.13
CA ALA A 133 -7.71 -13.84 15.89
C ALA A 133 -7.39 -15.14 15.14
N ASP A 134 -7.20 -15.07 13.81
CA ASP A 134 -6.89 -16.21 12.95
C ASP A 134 -5.41 -16.29 12.54
N SER A 135 -4.56 -15.47 13.12
CA SER A 135 -3.11 -15.46 12.85
C SER A 135 -2.32 -16.41 13.75
#